data_a433d642fd45b1d6c97ad4ba5f4ceaf4
#
_entry.id   a433d642fd45b1d6c97ad4ba5f4ceaf4
#
_cell.length_a   1.000
_cell.length_b   1.000
_cell.length_c   1.000
_cell.angle_alpha   90.00
_cell.angle_beta   90.00
_cell.angle_gamma   90.00
#
_symmetry.space_group_name_H-M   'P 1'
#
loop_
_entity.id
_entity.type
_entity.pdbx_description
1 polymer ?
#
loop_
_entity_poly.entity_id
_entity_poly.type
_entity_poly.pdbx_seq_one_letter_code
_entity_poly.pdbx_strand_id
1 'polypeptide(L)'
;MKTQRFLLLILFTALLLVFTGCSQSPEAKESPKEKAQTQKVSSASASKKNDLPTIKILATGGTIAGKSKTSTTEYKAGVVGVESLIEAVPEMKDIANVSGEQVVNVGSTNIDNKTLLKLGKRVSKLLSSKDVNGIVVTHGTDTLEETAYFLNLTVKSDKPIVVVGSMRPSTAISADGPSNLYNAVKVAGAHEAKGKGTLVVLNDRIASARYVTKTNTTATDTFKSEEMGYIGTIADDIYFHNEITRKHTKDSEFSISSLDKLPQVDILYGYQNDGSYLFDAAVKAGAKGIVFAGSGNGSLSDAAEKGAVRAVKKGVTVVRSTRTGDGVVTSNGDYVKNDLLASNSLNPQKARILLMLALTKTDDPRKIQDYFNEY
;
A
#
# COMPACT_ATOMS: atom_id res chain seq x y z
N MET A 1 -27.86 20.41 53.67
CA MET A 1 -26.98 20.93 52.60
C MET A 1 -26.04 22.05 53.08
N LYS A 2 -25.45 21.99 54.27
CA LYS A 2 -24.51 23.01 54.79
C LYS A 2 -23.19 22.43 55.33
N THR A 3 -23.00 21.11 55.28
CA THR A 3 -21.83 20.43 55.88
C THR A 3 -20.80 19.92 54.86
N GLN A 4 -21.03 20.07 53.57
CA GLN A 4 -20.10 19.59 52.51
C GLN A 4 -19.16 20.67 51.91
N ARG A 5 -19.31 21.93 52.35
CA ARG A 5 -18.46 23.04 51.88
C ARG A 5 -17.27 23.38 52.80
N PHE A 6 -17.14 22.72 53.95
CA PHE A 6 -16.07 23.02 54.91
C PHE A 6 -14.85 22.08 54.80
N LEU A 7 -14.97 20.95 54.08
CA LEU A 7 -13.88 19.98 53.94
C LEU A 7 -12.96 20.25 52.73
N LEU A 8 -13.34 21.12 51.79
CA LEU A 8 -12.51 21.42 50.59
C LEU A 8 -11.54 22.60 50.80
N LEU A 9 -11.61 23.32 51.94
CA LEU A 9 -10.74 24.48 52.17
C LEU A 9 -9.49 24.14 52.99
N ILE A 10 -9.38 22.95 53.59
CA ILE A 10 -8.25 22.54 54.43
C ILE A 10 -7.18 21.77 53.63
N LEU A 11 -7.47 21.30 52.41
CA LEU A 11 -6.50 20.58 51.60
C LEU A 11 -5.64 21.48 50.66
N PHE A 12 -5.89 22.78 50.62
CA PHE A 12 -5.14 23.71 49.73
C PHE A 12 -4.07 24.54 50.42
N THR A 13 -3.93 24.45 51.78
CA THR A 13 -2.95 25.20 52.55
C THR A 13 -1.74 24.40 53.06
N ALA A 14 -1.64 23.10 52.70
CA ALA A 14 -0.54 22.23 53.12
C ALA A 14 0.55 21.99 52.06
N LEU A 15 0.52 22.66 50.91
CA LEU A 15 1.48 22.43 49.81
C LEU A 15 2.32 23.64 49.42
N LEU A 16 2.57 24.57 50.36
CA LEU A 16 3.32 25.81 50.06
C LEU A 16 4.44 26.13 51.09
N LEU A 17 5.07 25.11 51.66
CA LEU A 17 6.16 25.32 52.62
C LEU A 17 7.24 24.23 52.52
N VAL A 18 7.89 24.05 51.37
CA VAL A 18 9.23 23.44 51.29
C VAL A 18 9.91 23.92 50.00
N PHE A 19 10.41 25.12 49.93
CA PHE A 19 11.49 25.51 49.02
C PHE A 19 12.16 26.79 49.56
N THR A 20 12.91 26.67 50.64
CA THR A 20 13.99 27.60 50.97
C THR A 20 15.09 26.79 51.68
N GLY A 21 16.20 26.60 50.99
CA GLY A 21 17.37 25.85 51.50
C GLY A 21 18.55 25.94 50.56
N CYS A 22 19.30 27.01 50.69
CA CYS A 22 20.74 27.18 50.53
C CYS A 22 21.44 26.72 49.25
N SER A 23 21.80 27.70 48.46
CA SER A 23 22.98 27.68 47.58
C SER A 23 24.29 27.57 48.40
N GLN A 24 25.08 26.53 48.16
CA GLN A 24 26.53 26.55 48.35
C GLN A 24 27.14 25.80 47.18
N SER A 25 27.91 26.55 46.37
CA SER A 25 28.76 26.01 45.31
C SER A 25 30.01 25.36 45.90
N PRO A 26 30.41 24.16 45.53
CA PRO A 26 31.78 23.68 45.78
C PRO A 26 32.68 24.10 44.62
N GLU A 27 33.85 24.56 44.94
CA GLU A 27 34.96 24.91 44.07
C GLU A 27 35.31 23.79 43.08
N ALA A 28 35.56 24.19 41.84
CA ALA A 28 36.05 23.34 40.77
C ALA A 28 37.49 22.88 41.08
N LYS A 29 37.67 21.58 41.26
CA LYS A 29 38.98 20.93 41.13
C LYS A 29 39.19 20.61 39.63
N GLU A 30 40.26 21.16 39.07
CA GLU A 30 40.76 20.79 37.74
C GLU A 30 41.07 19.28 37.69
N SER A 31 40.48 18.58 36.77
CA SER A 31 40.86 17.24 36.34
C SER A 31 41.54 17.27 34.96
N PRO A 32 42.39 16.31 34.60
CA PRO A 32 43.39 16.44 33.57
C PRO A 32 42.81 16.47 32.17
N LYS A 33 43.38 17.24 31.26
CA LYS A 33 43.04 17.34 29.82
C LYS A 33 43.18 15.95 29.17
N GLU A 34 42.04 15.30 28.94
CA GLU A 34 41.97 14.16 28.05
C GLU A 34 42.01 14.67 26.62
N LYS A 35 43.00 14.24 25.86
CA LYS A 35 43.16 14.58 24.44
C LYS A 35 41.97 14.03 23.67
N ALA A 36 41.09 14.92 23.22
CA ALA A 36 40.04 14.58 22.27
C ALA A 36 40.75 14.04 20.98
N GLN A 37 40.69 12.74 20.78
CA GLN A 37 40.91 12.16 19.49
C GLN A 37 39.77 12.52 18.60
N THR A 38 39.99 13.46 17.71
CA THR A 38 39.10 13.79 16.59
C THR A 38 39.04 12.53 15.70
N GLN A 39 38.02 11.72 15.90
CA GLN A 39 37.65 10.74 14.88
C GLN A 39 37.30 11.52 13.63
N LYS A 40 38.15 11.40 12.61
CA LYS A 40 37.83 11.80 11.25
C LYS A 40 36.57 11.03 10.86
N VAL A 41 35.44 11.74 10.81
CA VAL A 41 34.27 11.28 10.07
C VAL A 41 34.79 11.06 8.65
N SER A 42 34.83 9.83 8.22
CA SER A 42 35.18 9.48 6.86
C SER A 42 34.16 10.18 5.96
N SER A 43 34.64 11.16 5.20
CA SER A 43 33.88 11.75 4.09
C SER A 43 33.34 10.58 3.25
N ALA A 44 32.02 10.52 3.13
CA ALA A 44 31.39 9.60 2.18
C ALA A 44 32.08 9.78 0.83
N SER A 45 32.73 8.73 0.39
CA SER A 45 33.35 8.64 -0.92
C SER A 45 32.29 8.98 -1.94
N ALA A 46 32.51 10.03 -2.74
CA ALA A 46 31.70 10.29 -3.92
C ALA A 46 31.74 9.04 -4.79
N SER A 47 30.64 8.26 -4.82
CA SER A 47 30.54 7.04 -5.60
C SER A 47 30.74 7.43 -7.07
N LYS A 48 31.61 6.73 -7.77
CA LYS A 48 31.79 6.90 -9.21
C LYS A 48 30.43 6.65 -9.87
N LYS A 49 30.04 7.48 -10.81
CA LYS A 49 28.77 7.45 -11.54
C LYS A 49 28.38 6.10 -12.14
N ASN A 50 29.35 5.16 -12.22
CA ASN A 50 29.17 3.78 -12.71
C ASN A 50 28.67 2.79 -11.66
N ASP A 51 28.61 3.16 -10.37
CA ASP A 51 28.20 2.27 -9.28
C ASP A 51 26.75 2.51 -8.83
N LEU A 52 26.05 3.51 -9.40
CA LEU A 52 24.67 3.82 -9.05
C LEU A 52 23.70 2.75 -9.56
N PRO A 53 22.66 2.39 -8.77
CA PRO A 53 21.66 1.42 -9.21
C PRO A 53 20.87 1.93 -10.43
N THR A 54 20.53 1.05 -11.34
CA THR A 54 19.69 1.35 -12.51
C THR A 54 18.23 1.13 -12.18
N ILE A 55 17.45 2.19 -12.20
CA ILE A 55 16.02 2.19 -11.88
C ILE A 55 15.20 2.54 -13.12
N LYS A 56 14.19 1.72 -13.41
CA LYS A 56 13.22 1.97 -14.47
C LYS A 56 11.92 2.52 -13.88
N ILE A 57 11.49 3.68 -14.35
CA ILE A 57 10.19 4.26 -14.01
C ILE A 57 9.18 3.87 -15.07
N LEU A 58 8.12 3.16 -14.68
CA LEU A 58 6.99 2.81 -15.52
C LEU A 58 5.82 3.71 -15.18
N ALA A 59 5.45 4.60 -16.08
CA ALA A 59 4.38 5.56 -15.84
C ALA A 59 3.03 5.05 -16.35
N THR A 60 2.00 5.13 -15.49
CA THR A 60 0.62 4.77 -15.85
C THR A 60 -0.33 5.97 -15.90
N GLY A 61 0.12 7.16 -15.49
CA GLY A 61 -0.68 8.38 -15.41
C GLY A 61 -1.01 8.77 -13.98
N GLY A 62 -2.26 9.11 -13.70
CA GLY A 62 -2.73 9.51 -12.38
C GLY A 62 -2.43 10.96 -12.00
N THR A 63 -2.63 11.32 -10.72
CA THR A 63 -2.48 12.67 -10.16
C THR A 63 -1.03 13.16 -10.20
N ILE A 64 -0.06 12.28 -9.99
CA ILE A 64 1.36 12.61 -10.05
C ILE A 64 1.76 13.15 -11.43
N ALA A 65 1.08 12.69 -12.49
CA ALA A 65 1.16 13.17 -13.86
C ALA A 65 0.04 14.17 -14.21
N GLY A 66 -0.63 14.74 -13.22
CA GLY A 66 -1.75 15.66 -13.38
C GLY A 66 -1.34 17.12 -13.36
N LYS A 67 -2.10 17.95 -14.08
CA LYS A 67 -2.00 19.41 -14.04
C LYS A 67 -3.34 20.04 -13.73
N SER A 68 -3.35 21.06 -12.88
CA SER A 68 -4.48 21.95 -12.62
C SER A 68 -4.09 23.38 -13.00
N LYS A 69 -5.09 24.18 -13.38
CA LYS A 69 -4.89 25.63 -13.61
C LYS A 69 -5.16 26.47 -12.36
N THR A 70 -6.02 26.01 -11.46
CA THR A 70 -6.59 26.85 -10.40
C THR A 70 -6.87 26.15 -9.07
N SER A 71 -6.75 24.80 -8.98
CA SER A 71 -7.23 24.04 -7.82
C SER A 71 -6.32 22.88 -7.46
N THR A 72 -6.32 22.49 -6.18
CA THR A 72 -5.65 21.28 -5.69
C THR A 72 -6.50 20.02 -5.90
N THR A 73 -7.80 20.19 -6.13
CA THR A 73 -8.79 19.09 -6.23
C THR A 73 -9.34 18.90 -7.64
N GLU A 74 -9.41 19.98 -8.44
CA GLU A 74 -9.84 19.90 -9.84
C GLU A 74 -8.65 19.91 -10.77
N TYR A 75 -8.27 18.75 -11.31
CA TYR A 75 -7.14 18.57 -12.21
C TYR A 75 -7.44 17.52 -13.26
N LYS A 76 -6.70 17.55 -14.37
CA LYS A 76 -6.71 16.49 -15.39
C LYS A 76 -5.56 15.53 -15.10
N ALA A 77 -5.88 14.29 -14.76
CA ALA A 77 -4.89 13.22 -14.55
C ALA A 77 -4.22 12.80 -15.88
N GLY A 78 -2.97 12.33 -15.81
CA GLY A 78 -2.30 11.76 -16.97
C GLY A 78 -1.99 12.74 -18.09
N VAL A 79 -1.64 13.97 -17.77
CA VAL A 79 -1.31 15.02 -18.77
C VAL A 79 0.20 15.14 -19.00
N VAL A 80 0.98 14.73 -17.99
CA VAL A 80 2.45 14.85 -17.99
C VAL A 80 3.05 13.50 -18.35
N GLY A 81 3.99 13.47 -19.30
CA GLY A 81 4.75 12.28 -19.66
C GLY A 81 5.81 11.91 -18.62
N VAL A 82 6.33 10.69 -18.72
CA VAL A 82 7.33 10.16 -17.77
C VAL A 82 8.63 10.97 -17.79
N GLU A 83 9.03 11.47 -18.93
CA GLU A 83 10.24 12.31 -19.08
C GLU A 83 10.13 13.58 -18.24
N SER A 84 9.00 14.27 -18.31
CA SER A 84 8.75 15.47 -17.51
C SER A 84 8.68 15.20 -16.01
N LEU A 85 8.24 14.00 -15.58
CA LEU A 85 8.30 13.61 -14.18
C LEU A 85 9.74 13.42 -13.70
N ILE A 86 10.60 12.84 -14.55
CA ILE A 86 12.04 12.67 -14.25
C ILE A 86 12.76 14.01 -14.23
N GLU A 87 12.47 14.90 -15.19
CA GLU A 87 13.05 16.23 -15.26
C GLU A 87 12.67 17.14 -14.08
N ALA A 88 11.48 16.91 -13.50
CA ALA A 88 10.99 17.66 -12.34
C ALA A 88 11.73 17.33 -11.04
N VAL A 89 12.53 16.25 -11.00
CA VAL A 89 13.28 15.80 -9.81
C VAL A 89 14.72 15.43 -10.23
N PRO A 90 15.54 16.43 -10.60
CA PRO A 90 16.90 16.19 -11.11
C PRO A 90 17.83 15.52 -10.08
N GLU A 91 17.55 15.66 -8.79
CA GLU A 91 18.30 15.06 -7.68
C GLU A 91 18.30 13.53 -7.72
N MET A 92 17.34 12.90 -8.42
CA MET A 92 17.34 11.45 -8.62
C MET A 92 18.62 10.95 -9.33
N LYS A 93 19.27 11.81 -10.13
CA LYS A 93 20.51 11.47 -10.85
C LYS A 93 21.72 11.28 -9.92
N ASP A 94 21.63 11.77 -8.68
CA ASP A 94 22.69 11.63 -7.69
C ASP A 94 22.61 10.29 -6.95
N ILE A 95 21.45 9.63 -7.00
CA ILE A 95 21.17 8.37 -6.27
C ILE A 95 20.90 7.16 -7.19
N ALA A 96 20.59 7.36 -8.47
CA ALA A 96 20.30 6.27 -9.40
C ALA A 96 20.50 6.67 -10.88
N ASN A 97 20.79 5.68 -11.72
CA ASN A 97 20.66 5.78 -13.17
C ASN A 97 19.20 5.58 -13.55
N VAL A 98 18.46 6.68 -13.74
CA VAL A 98 17.00 6.64 -13.95
C VAL A 98 16.66 6.74 -15.43
N SER A 99 15.69 5.94 -15.88
CA SER A 99 15.06 6.10 -17.20
C SER A 99 13.58 5.72 -17.13
N GLY A 100 12.77 6.32 -18.00
CA GLY A 100 11.31 6.20 -17.99
C GLY A 100 10.74 5.45 -19.19
N GLU A 101 9.56 4.87 -18.99
CA GLU A 101 8.72 4.29 -20.04
C GLU A 101 7.25 4.57 -19.72
N GLN A 102 6.52 5.13 -20.69
CA GLN A 102 5.07 5.33 -20.58
C GLN A 102 4.34 4.04 -20.95
N VAL A 103 3.75 3.36 -19.99
CA VAL A 103 2.97 2.12 -20.22
C VAL A 103 1.57 2.45 -20.70
N VAL A 104 0.88 3.34 -19.98
CA VAL A 104 -0.40 3.98 -20.31
C VAL A 104 -0.43 5.38 -19.70
N ASN A 105 -1.41 6.21 -20.06
CA ASN A 105 -1.55 7.54 -19.49
C ASN A 105 -3.03 7.84 -19.20
N VAL A 106 -3.52 7.30 -18.09
CA VAL A 106 -4.94 7.34 -17.70
C VAL A 106 -5.12 7.68 -16.22
N GLY A 107 -6.32 8.09 -15.84
CA GLY A 107 -6.71 8.08 -14.42
C GLY A 107 -6.76 6.64 -13.92
N SER A 108 -6.39 6.41 -12.66
CA SER A 108 -6.28 5.04 -12.12
C SER A 108 -7.59 4.25 -12.14
N THR A 109 -8.73 4.92 -12.06
CA THR A 109 -10.07 4.30 -12.19
C THR A 109 -10.33 3.68 -13.57
N ASN A 110 -9.52 4.02 -14.59
CA ASN A 110 -9.59 3.47 -15.93
C ASN A 110 -8.53 2.40 -16.20
N ILE A 111 -7.80 1.95 -15.18
CA ILE A 111 -6.90 0.80 -15.28
C ILE A 111 -7.75 -0.47 -15.34
N ASP A 112 -7.74 -1.14 -16.48
CA ASP A 112 -8.45 -2.39 -16.71
C ASP A 112 -7.55 -3.63 -16.55
N ASN A 113 -8.15 -4.81 -16.58
CA ASN A 113 -7.42 -6.08 -16.45
C ASN A 113 -6.35 -6.29 -17.56
N LYS A 114 -6.58 -5.75 -18.76
CA LYS A 114 -5.61 -5.80 -19.86
C LYS A 114 -4.39 -4.94 -19.56
N THR A 115 -4.60 -3.77 -19.00
CA THR A 115 -3.54 -2.87 -18.54
C THR A 115 -2.74 -3.48 -17.38
N LEU A 116 -3.40 -4.11 -16.40
CA LEU A 116 -2.73 -4.84 -15.33
C LEU A 116 -1.83 -5.95 -15.86
N LEU A 117 -2.31 -6.78 -16.79
CA LEU A 117 -1.50 -7.82 -17.43
C LEU A 117 -0.32 -7.22 -18.20
N LYS A 118 -0.55 -6.16 -19.00
CA LYS A 118 0.51 -5.46 -19.74
C LYS A 118 1.59 -4.96 -18.79
N LEU A 119 1.20 -4.29 -17.72
CA LEU A 119 2.12 -3.73 -16.72
C LEU A 119 2.91 -4.85 -16.02
N GLY A 120 2.25 -5.88 -15.49
CA GLY A 120 2.89 -6.98 -14.79
C GLY A 120 3.87 -7.77 -15.67
N LYS A 121 3.49 -8.05 -16.93
CA LYS A 121 4.39 -8.68 -17.91
C LYS A 121 5.60 -7.79 -18.21
N ARG A 122 5.41 -6.45 -18.30
CA ARG A 122 6.50 -5.51 -18.55
C ARG A 122 7.47 -5.41 -17.37
N VAL A 123 6.94 -5.30 -16.13
CA VAL A 123 7.74 -5.32 -14.91
C VAL A 123 8.56 -6.61 -14.83
N SER A 124 7.94 -7.76 -15.03
CA SER A 124 8.62 -9.07 -15.01
C SER A 124 9.75 -9.14 -16.04
N LYS A 125 9.51 -8.66 -17.27
CA LYS A 125 10.52 -8.63 -18.33
C LYS A 125 11.71 -7.74 -17.99
N LEU A 126 11.48 -6.57 -17.38
CA LEU A 126 12.56 -5.64 -17.01
C LEU A 126 13.38 -6.19 -15.85
N LEU A 127 12.74 -6.76 -14.82
CA LEU A 127 13.44 -7.32 -13.67
C LEU A 127 14.22 -8.61 -13.96
N SER A 128 13.92 -9.30 -15.07
CA SER A 128 14.73 -10.44 -15.53
C SER A 128 16.10 -10.02 -16.09
N SER A 129 16.29 -8.75 -16.48
CA SER A 129 17.59 -8.22 -16.89
C SER A 129 18.49 -8.01 -15.67
N LYS A 130 19.79 -8.36 -15.82
CA LYS A 130 20.80 -8.09 -14.80
C LYS A 130 21.07 -6.60 -14.61
N ASP A 131 20.85 -5.79 -15.65
CA ASP A 131 21.14 -4.35 -15.68
C ASP A 131 20.13 -3.51 -14.92
N VAL A 132 18.95 -4.05 -14.57
CA VAL A 132 17.90 -3.35 -13.83
C VAL A 132 17.94 -3.79 -12.37
N ASN A 133 18.11 -2.83 -11.46
CA ASN A 133 18.19 -3.09 -10.02
C ASN A 133 16.82 -2.97 -9.33
N GLY A 134 15.93 -2.11 -9.82
CA GLY A 134 14.60 -1.94 -9.27
C GLY A 134 13.65 -1.25 -10.25
N ILE A 135 12.35 -1.30 -9.94
CA ILE A 135 11.27 -0.67 -10.70
C ILE A 135 10.53 0.30 -9.82
N VAL A 136 10.22 1.48 -10.36
CA VAL A 136 9.23 2.40 -9.82
C VAL A 136 8.03 2.44 -10.77
N VAL A 137 6.82 2.30 -10.24
CA VAL A 137 5.57 2.46 -11.00
C VAL A 137 4.87 3.72 -10.50
N THR A 138 4.76 4.75 -11.34
CA THR A 138 3.94 5.92 -11.01
C THR A 138 2.49 5.65 -11.35
N HIS A 139 1.59 5.93 -10.41
CA HIS A 139 0.19 5.50 -10.47
C HIS A 139 -0.76 6.54 -9.87
N GLY A 140 -2.00 6.56 -10.31
CA GLY A 140 -3.05 7.34 -9.65
C GLY A 140 -3.51 6.67 -8.35
N THR A 141 -3.78 7.47 -7.33
CA THR A 141 -3.95 6.99 -5.95
C THR A 141 -5.22 6.16 -5.70
N ASP A 142 -6.27 6.31 -6.53
CA ASP A 142 -7.58 5.68 -6.24
C ASP A 142 -7.56 4.15 -6.31
N THR A 143 -6.78 3.57 -7.23
CA THR A 143 -6.64 2.11 -7.39
C THR A 143 -5.18 1.65 -7.27
N LEU A 144 -4.31 2.48 -6.70
CA LEU A 144 -2.89 2.20 -6.52
C LEU A 144 -2.65 0.90 -5.76
N GLU A 145 -3.38 0.68 -4.67
CA GLU A 145 -3.24 -0.50 -3.83
C GLU A 145 -3.59 -1.81 -4.55
N GLU A 146 -4.55 -1.77 -5.49
CA GLU A 146 -4.94 -2.92 -6.31
C GLU A 146 -3.81 -3.32 -7.26
N THR A 147 -3.25 -2.33 -7.97
CA THR A 147 -2.10 -2.55 -8.86
C THR A 147 -0.87 -3.02 -8.09
N ALA A 148 -0.58 -2.42 -6.93
CA ALA A 148 0.54 -2.81 -6.09
C ALA A 148 0.38 -4.28 -5.62
N TYR A 149 -0.81 -4.67 -5.17
CA TYR A 149 -1.07 -6.04 -4.74
C TYR A 149 -1.04 -7.04 -5.91
N PHE A 150 -1.54 -6.66 -7.09
CA PHE A 150 -1.42 -7.47 -8.29
C PHE A 150 0.05 -7.76 -8.65
N LEU A 151 0.92 -6.75 -8.64
CA LEU A 151 2.36 -6.92 -8.88
C LEU A 151 3.01 -7.77 -7.79
N ASN A 152 2.62 -7.59 -6.52
CA ASN A 152 3.08 -8.37 -5.38
C ASN A 152 2.80 -9.87 -5.53
N LEU A 153 1.70 -10.24 -6.17
CA LEU A 153 1.32 -11.63 -6.39
C LEU A 153 1.90 -12.24 -7.68
N THR A 154 2.22 -11.43 -8.68
CA THR A 154 2.47 -11.96 -10.04
C THR A 154 3.90 -11.82 -10.55
N VAL A 155 4.71 -10.91 -9.99
CA VAL A 155 6.08 -10.68 -10.45
C VAL A 155 7.06 -11.60 -9.73
N LYS A 156 7.77 -12.43 -10.47
CA LYS A 156 8.72 -13.44 -9.95
C LYS A 156 10.13 -12.87 -9.81
N SER A 157 10.31 -11.94 -8.87
CA SER A 157 11.61 -11.30 -8.61
C SER A 157 11.76 -10.95 -7.13
N ASP A 158 12.99 -10.95 -6.64
CA ASP A 158 13.38 -10.39 -5.34
C ASP A 158 13.83 -8.93 -5.43
N LYS A 159 14.00 -8.40 -6.66
CA LYS A 159 14.35 -7.00 -6.87
C LYS A 159 13.20 -6.08 -6.47
N PRO A 160 13.50 -4.89 -5.91
CA PRO A 160 12.48 -3.97 -5.44
C PRO A 160 11.50 -3.52 -6.52
N ILE A 161 10.23 -3.52 -6.18
CA ILE A 161 9.14 -2.92 -6.96
C ILE A 161 8.48 -1.90 -6.06
N VAL A 162 8.49 -0.63 -6.45
CA VAL A 162 7.89 0.45 -5.67
C VAL A 162 6.77 1.10 -6.48
N VAL A 163 5.57 1.14 -5.92
CA VAL A 163 4.45 1.87 -6.50
C VAL A 163 4.29 3.18 -5.76
N VAL A 164 4.16 4.27 -6.51
CA VAL A 164 4.14 5.64 -5.99
C VAL A 164 3.06 6.46 -6.69
N GLY A 165 2.50 7.41 -5.97
CA GLY A 165 1.54 8.38 -6.49
C GLY A 165 1.68 9.73 -5.81
N SER A 166 0.75 10.62 -6.06
CA SER A 166 0.60 11.86 -5.29
C SER A 166 -0.86 12.18 -5.06
N MET A 167 -1.15 12.85 -3.96
CA MET A 167 -2.50 13.33 -3.64
C MET A 167 -2.77 14.72 -4.24
N ARG A 168 -1.73 15.48 -4.55
CA ARG A 168 -1.80 16.80 -5.16
C ARG A 168 -1.23 16.78 -6.57
N PRO A 169 -1.83 17.51 -7.53
CA PRO A 169 -1.25 17.65 -8.86
C PRO A 169 0.07 18.44 -8.81
N SER A 170 0.94 18.24 -9.79
CA SER A 170 2.28 18.83 -9.85
C SER A 170 2.28 20.38 -9.79
N THR A 171 1.17 21.01 -10.13
CA THR A 171 0.99 22.47 -10.13
C THR A 171 0.42 23.02 -8.81
N ALA A 172 0.08 22.16 -7.85
CA ALA A 172 -0.46 22.60 -6.56
C ALA A 172 0.62 23.15 -5.64
N ILE A 173 0.25 24.10 -4.75
CA ILE A 173 1.11 24.51 -3.63
C ILE A 173 1.35 23.29 -2.73
N SER A 174 2.61 23.06 -2.37
CA SER A 174 3.05 21.87 -1.61
C SER A 174 2.66 20.56 -2.30
N ALA A 175 2.88 20.46 -3.61
CA ALA A 175 2.73 19.21 -4.35
C ALA A 175 3.64 18.13 -3.75
N ASP A 176 3.04 16.97 -3.42
CA ASP A 176 3.74 15.85 -2.78
C ASP A 176 4.44 14.92 -3.78
N GLY A 177 4.13 15.04 -5.07
CA GLY A 177 4.66 14.17 -6.13
C GLY A 177 6.18 14.12 -6.24
N PRO A 178 6.91 15.25 -6.29
CA PRO A 178 8.37 15.27 -6.40
C PRO A 178 9.07 14.52 -5.26
N SER A 179 8.72 14.79 -4.00
CA SER A 179 9.29 14.11 -2.84
C SER A 179 8.94 12.61 -2.84
N ASN A 180 7.69 12.25 -3.12
CA ASN A 180 7.26 10.85 -3.20
C ASN A 180 8.04 10.10 -4.30
N LEU A 181 8.26 10.70 -5.47
CA LEU A 181 8.99 10.08 -6.57
C LEU A 181 10.48 9.90 -6.23
N TYR A 182 11.13 10.93 -5.65
CA TYR A 182 12.50 10.82 -5.18
C TYR A 182 12.67 9.67 -4.18
N ASN A 183 11.81 9.61 -3.17
CA ASN A 183 11.80 8.56 -2.15
C ASN A 183 11.54 7.17 -2.76
N ALA A 184 10.64 7.07 -3.73
CA ALA A 184 10.38 5.81 -4.43
C ALA A 184 11.61 5.30 -5.19
N VAL A 185 12.37 6.19 -5.85
CA VAL A 185 13.62 5.85 -6.54
C VAL A 185 14.69 5.45 -5.53
N LYS A 186 14.82 6.17 -4.41
CA LYS A 186 15.74 5.87 -3.30
C LYS A 186 15.49 4.44 -2.76
N VAL A 187 14.22 4.11 -2.47
CA VAL A 187 13.82 2.78 -1.99
C VAL A 187 14.02 1.69 -3.05
N ALA A 188 13.68 1.96 -4.32
CA ALA A 188 13.88 0.99 -5.41
C ALA A 188 15.36 0.67 -5.67
N GLY A 189 16.27 1.60 -5.34
CA GLY A 189 17.71 1.42 -5.45
C GLY A 189 18.37 0.76 -4.22
N ALA A 190 17.68 0.69 -3.10
CA ALA A 190 18.22 0.21 -1.84
C ALA A 190 18.36 -1.32 -1.82
N HIS A 191 19.51 -1.80 -1.34
CA HIS A 191 19.77 -3.24 -1.19
C HIS A 191 18.80 -3.86 -0.18
N GLU A 192 18.50 -3.16 0.90
CA GLU A 192 17.64 -3.57 2.01
C GLU A 192 16.18 -3.76 1.59
N ALA A 193 15.77 -3.17 0.47
CA ALA A 193 14.43 -3.33 -0.10
C ALA A 193 14.26 -4.65 -0.90
N LYS A 194 15.36 -5.37 -1.18
CA LYS A 194 15.29 -6.65 -1.87
C LYS A 194 14.56 -7.69 -1.03
N GLY A 195 13.72 -8.49 -1.69
CA GLY A 195 12.97 -9.56 -1.04
C GLY A 195 11.79 -9.08 -0.19
N LYS A 196 11.48 -7.78 -0.18
CA LYS A 196 10.36 -7.22 0.59
C LYS A 196 9.05 -7.07 -0.23
N GLY A 197 8.93 -7.81 -1.34
CA GLY A 197 7.74 -7.75 -2.17
C GLY A 197 7.57 -6.44 -2.91
N THR A 198 6.33 -6.13 -3.29
CA THR A 198 5.97 -4.82 -3.83
C THR A 198 5.67 -3.84 -2.70
N LEU A 199 6.33 -2.70 -2.76
CA LEU A 199 6.25 -1.63 -1.76
C LEU A 199 5.41 -0.47 -2.29
N VAL A 200 4.76 0.24 -1.39
CA VAL A 200 4.07 1.50 -1.67
C VAL A 200 4.75 2.60 -0.88
N VAL A 201 5.22 3.63 -1.58
CA VAL A 201 5.98 4.73 -0.97
C VAL A 201 5.26 6.04 -1.24
N LEU A 202 4.71 6.64 -0.18
CA LEU A 202 4.14 7.99 -0.16
C LEU A 202 4.31 8.60 1.23
N ASN A 203 4.43 9.92 1.29
CA ASN A 203 4.47 10.67 2.55
C ASN A 203 5.51 10.13 3.55
N ASP A 204 6.72 9.86 3.06
CA ASP A 204 7.88 9.34 3.82
C ASP A 204 7.64 7.99 4.53
N ARG A 205 6.64 7.22 4.08
CA ARG A 205 6.31 5.90 4.60
C ARG A 205 6.52 4.83 3.56
N ILE A 206 6.99 3.67 4.01
CA ILE A 206 7.13 2.47 3.20
C ILE A 206 6.13 1.46 3.72
N ALA A 207 5.16 1.14 2.90
CA ALA A 207 4.11 0.17 3.23
C ALA A 207 4.21 -1.07 2.34
N SER A 208 3.75 -2.21 2.87
CA SER A 208 3.56 -3.42 2.08
C SER A 208 2.32 -3.27 1.19
N ALA A 209 2.41 -3.70 -0.07
CA ALA A 209 1.26 -3.77 -0.98
C ALA A 209 0.09 -4.60 -0.41
N ARG A 210 0.39 -5.59 0.44
CA ARG A 210 -0.61 -6.46 1.09
C ARG A 210 -1.53 -5.70 2.04
N TYR A 211 -0.98 -4.77 2.83
CA TYR A 211 -1.68 -4.17 3.96
C TYR A 211 -2.05 -2.70 3.78
N VAL A 212 -1.38 -1.99 2.86
CA VAL A 212 -1.65 -0.56 2.64
C VAL A 212 -3.03 -0.33 2.03
N THR A 213 -3.74 0.69 2.47
CA THR A 213 -4.99 1.14 1.86
C THR A 213 -5.11 2.66 1.86
N LYS A 214 -5.84 3.19 0.87
CA LYS A 214 -6.20 4.61 0.81
C LYS A 214 -7.37 4.88 1.75
N THR A 215 -7.10 5.57 2.87
CA THR A 215 -8.08 5.79 3.95
C THR A 215 -8.78 7.13 3.90
N ASN A 216 -8.29 8.08 3.09
CA ASN A 216 -8.83 9.44 3.01
C ASN A 216 -8.88 9.90 1.56
N THR A 217 -9.84 10.74 1.23
CA THR A 217 -10.08 11.23 -0.13
C THR A 217 -9.06 12.26 -0.62
N THR A 218 -8.48 13.08 0.28
CA THR A 218 -7.67 14.26 -0.08
C THR A 218 -6.38 14.43 0.71
N ALA A 219 -6.28 13.86 1.92
CA ALA A 219 -5.09 14.01 2.77
C ALA A 219 -3.85 13.36 2.14
N THR A 220 -2.69 14.00 2.24
CA THR A 220 -1.43 13.47 1.70
C THR A 220 -0.94 12.23 2.45
N ASP A 221 -1.29 12.08 3.72
CA ASP A 221 -0.97 10.92 4.56
C ASP A 221 -2.02 9.80 4.48
N THR A 222 -2.75 9.72 3.37
CA THR A 222 -3.93 8.84 3.20
C THR A 222 -3.61 7.35 3.12
N PHE A 223 -2.41 6.97 2.66
CA PHE A 223 -2.04 5.55 2.54
C PHE A 223 -1.56 5.02 3.89
N LYS A 224 -2.39 4.18 4.50
CA LYS A 224 -2.16 3.65 5.85
C LYS A 224 -2.20 2.13 5.86
N SER A 225 -1.57 1.57 6.89
CA SER A 225 -1.57 0.15 7.21
C SER A 225 -1.88 0.06 8.70
N GLU A 226 -3.16 0.20 9.06
CA GLU A 226 -3.60 0.50 10.42
C GLU A 226 -3.17 -0.58 11.42
N GLU A 227 -3.54 -1.85 11.19
CA GLU A 227 -3.23 -2.92 12.13
C GLU A 227 -1.79 -3.45 12.01
N MET A 228 -1.25 -3.54 10.77
CA MET A 228 0.05 -4.17 10.53
C MET A 228 1.21 -3.17 10.52
N GLY A 229 0.93 -1.89 10.52
CA GLY A 229 1.92 -0.82 10.47
C GLY A 229 2.64 -0.70 9.14
N TYR A 230 3.49 0.31 9.06
CA TYR A 230 4.43 0.46 7.95
C TYR A 230 5.61 -0.49 8.13
N ILE A 231 6.21 -0.93 7.02
CA ILE A 231 7.43 -1.75 7.08
C ILE A 231 8.69 -0.91 7.20
N GLY A 232 8.60 0.38 6.92
CA GLY A 232 9.71 1.31 7.05
C GLY A 232 9.29 2.76 6.94
N THR A 233 10.24 3.64 7.20
CA THR A 233 10.13 5.10 7.08
C THR A 233 11.35 5.66 6.37
N ILE A 234 11.21 6.84 5.79
CA ILE A 234 12.27 7.57 5.11
C ILE A 234 12.46 8.89 5.82
N ALA A 235 13.68 9.19 6.21
CA ALA A 235 14.09 10.47 6.76
C ALA A 235 15.36 10.93 6.00
N ASP A 236 16.48 11.10 6.68
CA ASP A 236 17.80 11.24 6.05
C ASP A 236 18.21 9.96 5.32
N ASP A 237 17.81 8.78 5.84
CA ASP A 237 18.02 7.47 5.23
C ASP A 237 16.73 6.62 5.23
N ILE A 238 16.83 5.37 4.77
CA ILE A 238 15.75 4.38 4.77
C ILE A 238 15.86 3.53 6.03
N TYR A 239 14.77 3.47 6.79
CA TYR A 239 14.69 2.67 8.01
C TYR A 239 13.60 1.62 7.87
N PHE A 240 13.98 0.35 7.69
CA PHE A 240 13.06 -0.78 7.75
C PHE A 240 12.86 -1.24 9.19
N HIS A 241 11.61 -1.41 9.61
CA HIS A 241 11.23 -1.77 10.97
C HIS A 241 10.63 -3.16 11.06
N ASN A 242 9.96 -3.62 10.00
CA ASN A 242 9.17 -4.84 9.98
C ASN A 242 9.49 -5.70 8.75
N GLU A 243 9.27 -7.01 8.88
CA GLU A 243 9.37 -7.97 7.80
C GLU A 243 7.98 -8.39 7.30
N ILE A 244 7.91 -8.82 6.03
CA ILE A 244 6.68 -9.32 5.43
C ILE A 244 6.68 -10.84 5.54
N THR A 245 5.68 -11.39 6.24
CA THR A 245 5.58 -12.83 6.52
C THR A 245 4.72 -13.59 5.53
N ARG A 246 3.90 -12.90 4.73
CA ARG A 246 3.03 -13.53 3.72
C ARG A 246 3.79 -13.81 2.44
N LYS A 247 3.41 -14.87 1.72
CA LYS A 247 3.99 -15.20 0.41
C LYS A 247 3.78 -14.05 -0.59
N HIS A 248 4.82 -13.73 -1.35
CA HIS A 248 4.77 -12.68 -2.36
C HIS A 248 5.82 -12.90 -3.45
N THR A 249 5.76 -12.14 -4.50
CA THR A 249 6.72 -12.06 -5.61
C THR A 249 7.29 -13.42 -6.00
N LYS A 250 8.58 -13.72 -5.77
CA LYS A 250 9.21 -14.98 -6.19
C LYS A 250 8.58 -16.21 -5.55
N ASP A 251 8.09 -16.10 -4.31
CA ASP A 251 7.50 -17.20 -3.55
C ASP A 251 5.99 -17.38 -3.82
N SER A 252 5.38 -16.46 -4.57
CA SER A 252 4.01 -16.60 -5.04
C SER A 252 3.92 -17.67 -6.11
N GLU A 253 2.83 -18.43 -6.14
CA GLU A 253 2.59 -19.41 -7.20
C GLU A 253 1.84 -18.85 -8.43
N PHE A 254 1.34 -17.62 -8.35
CA PHE A 254 0.62 -17.00 -9.46
C PHE A 254 1.59 -16.54 -10.56
N SER A 255 1.32 -16.93 -11.79
CA SER A 255 2.06 -16.51 -12.99
C SER A 255 1.09 -15.96 -14.03
N ILE A 256 1.47 -14.84 -14.63
CA ILE A 256 0.68 -14.18 -15.70
C ILE A 256 1.35 -14.29 -17.08
N SER A 257 2.48 -15.00 -17.18
CA SER A 257 3.28 -15.05 -18.43
C SER A 257 2.48 -15.53 -19.62
N SER A 258 1.65 -16.56 -19.45
CA SER A 258 0.79 -17.17 -20.47
C SER A 258 -0.65 -16.65 -20.48
N LEU A 259 -1.02 -15.73 -19.61
CA LEU A 259 -2.39 -15.25 -19.53
C LEU A 259 -2.62 -14.09 -20.51
N ASP A 260 -3.67 -14.18 -21.30
CA ASP A 260 -4.13 -13.08 -22.18
C ASP A 260 -5.32 -12.33 -21.59
N LYS A 261 -6.05 -12.95 -20.68
CA LYS A 261 -7.19 -12.36 -19.95
C LYS A 261 -7.26 -12.86 -18.53
N LEU A 262 -7.88 -12.06 -17.68
CA LEU A 262 -8.24 -12.42 -16.31
C LEU A 262 -9.74 -12.70 -16.22
N PRO A 263 -10.19 -13.63 -15.36
CA PRO A 263 -11.62 -13.88 -15.14
C PRO A 263 -12.30 -12.63 -14.56
N GLN A 264 -13.59 -12.44 -14.88
CA GLN A 264 -14.38 -11.40 -14.28
C GLN A 264 -14.67 -11.73 -12.82
N VAL A 265 -14.31 -10.82 -11.92
CA VAL A 265 -14.65 -10.86 -10.50
C VAL A 265 -15.22 -9.51 -10.11
N ASP A 266 -16.43 -9.51 -9.56
CA ASP A 266 -17.15 -8.31 -9.18
C ASP A 266 -17.15 -8.12 -7.66
N ILE A 267 -17.22 -6.86 -7.19
CA ILE A 267 -17.39 -6.53 -5.78
C ILE A 267 -18.83 -6.07 -5.59
N LEU A 268 -19.54 -6.72 -4.66
CA LEU A 268 -20.86 -6.28 -4.20
C LEU A 268 -20.71 -5.68 -2.81
N TYR A 269 -21.36 -4.56 -2.58
CA TYR A 269 -21.29 -3.83 -1.33
C TYR A 269 -22.55 -4.07 -0.50
N GLY A 270 -22.39 -4.66 0.71
CA GLY A 270 -23.48 -4.91 1.65
C GLY A 270 -23.93 -3.64 2.36
N TYR A 271 -25.25 -3.45 2.49
CA TYR A 271 -25.87 -2.33 3.17
C TYR A 271 -27.18 -2.77 3.85
N GLN A 272 -27.74 -1.91 4.70
CA GLN A 272 -29.01 -2.20 5.36
C GLN A 272 -30.12 -2.35 4.30
N ASN A 273 -30.84 -3.49 4.34
CA ASN A 273 -31.87 -3.86 3.36
C ASN A 273 -31.31 -4.13 1.94
N ASP A 274 -30.11 -4.68 1.84
CA ASP A 274 -29.58 -5.22 0.58
C ASP A 274 -30.37 -6.46 0.13
N GLY A 275 -30.21 -6.87 -1.12
CA GLY A 275 -31.01 -7.92 -1.72
C GLY A 275 -30.21 -8.95 -2.52
N SER A 276 -30.82 -10.08 -2.75
CA SER A 276 -30.23 -11.18 -3.52
C SER A 276 -30.00 -10.86 -5.00
N TYR A 277 -30.71 -9.89 -5.55
CA TYR A 277 -30.69 -9.53 -6.96
C TYR A 277 -29.34 -9.04 -7.46
N LEU A 278 -28.50 -8.48 -6.58
CA LEU A 278 -27.13 -8.07 -6.93
C LEU A 278 -26.27 -9.26 -7.37
N PHE A 279 -26.36 -10.39 -6.65
CA PHE A 279 -25.70 -11.63 -7.02
C PHE A 279 -26.22 -12.19 -8.33
N ASP A 280 -27.54 -12.20 -8.51
CA ASP A 280 -28.15 -12.68 -9.75
C ASP A 280 -27.72 -11.83 -10.97
N ALA A 281 -27.59 -10.51 -10.79
CA ALA A 281 -27.09 -9.59 -11.81
C ALA A 281 -25.62 -9.87 -12.17
N ALA A 282 -24.74 -10.04 -11.19
CA ALA A 282 -23.32 -10.36 -11.42
C ALA A 282 -23.15 -11.71 -12.15
N VAL A 283 -23.90 -12.74 -11.72
CA VAL A 283 -23.92 -14.04 -12.40
C VAL A 283 -24.39 -13.92 -13.85
N LYS A 284 -25.47 -13.16 -14.09
CA LYS A 284 -26.00 -12.90 -15.44
C LYS A 284 -24.98 -12.15 -16.31
N ALA A 285 -24.18 -11.26 -15.72
CA ALA A 285 -23.11 -10.52 -16.40
C ALA A 285 -21.87 -11.37 -16.69
N GLY A 286 -21.81 -12.62 -16.23
CA GLY A 286 -20.74 -13.58 -16.51
C GLY A 286 -19.62 -13.60 -15.48
N ALA A 287 -19.84 -13.06 -14.27
CA ALA A 287 -18.88 -13.13 -13.17
C ALA A 287 -18.50 -14.59 -12.88
N LYS A 288 -17.20 -14.82 -12.72
CA LYS A 288 -16.61 -16.11 -12.27
C LYS A 288 -16.37 -16.12 -10.77
N GLY A 289 -16.25 -14.94 -10.18
CA GLY A 289 -16.14 -14.74 -8.75
C GLY A 289 -16.88 -13.48 -8.31
N ILE A 290 -17.28 -13.47 -7.06
CA ILE A 290 -17.91 -12.32 -6.39
C ILE A 290 -17.22 -12.14 -5.04
N VAL A 291 -16.78 -10.93 -4.76
CA VAL A 291 -16.36 -10.50 -3.43
C VAL A 291 -17.50 -9.68 -2.83
N PHE A 292 -18.00 -10.11 -1.69
CA PHE A 292 -19.05 -9.37 -0.98
C PHE A 292 -18.45 -8.57 0.18
N ALA A 293 -18.47 -7.25 0.08
CA ALA A 293 -18.06 -6.33 1.13
C ALA A 293 -19.16 -6.26 2.21
N GLY A 294 -19.19 -7.25 3.09
CA GLY A 294 -20.21 -7.40 4.13
C GLY A 294 -20.06 -6.43 5.30
N SER A 295 -20.98 -6.48 6.22
CA SER A 295 -20.92 -5.72 7.47
C SER A 295 -20.09 -6.47 8.53
N GLY A 296 -19.40 -5.75 9.42
CA GLY A 296 -18.60 -6.32 10.50
C GLY A 296 -17.66 -7.42 9.99
N ASN A 297 -17.76 -8.63 10.53
CA ASN A 297 -16.98 -9.80 10.14
C ASN A 297 -17.47 -10.44 8.81
N GLY A 298 -17.70 -9.61 7.79
CA GLY A 298 -18.15 -10.08 6.47
C GLY A 298 -19.57 -10.67 6.47
N SER A 299 -20.45 -10.22 7.36
CA SER A 299 -21.81 -10.73 7.47
C SER A 299 -22.69 -10.33 6.27
N LEU A 300 -23.50 -11.26 5.82
CA LEU A 300 -24.54 -11.05 4.83
C LEU A 300 -25.91 -10.91 5.54
N SER A 301 -26.84 -10.18 4.93
CA SER A 301 -28.25 -10.29 5.27
C SER A 301 -28.81 -11.64 4.79
N ASP A 302 -29.95 -12.09 5.34
CA ASP A 302 -30.61 -13.33 4.88
C ASP A 302 -30.91 -13.31 3.37
N ALA A 303 -31.23 -12.14 2.83
CA ALA A 303 -31.51 -11.99 1.41
C ALA A 303 -30.22 -12.09 0.58
N ALA A 304 -29.14 -11.42 1.00
CA ALA A 304 -27.85 -11.48 0.36
C ALA A 304 -27.26 -12.91 0.42
N GLU A 305 -27.37 -13.59 1.56
CA GLU A 305 -26.88 -14.97 1.70
C GLU A 305 -27.58 -15.93 0.75
N LYS A 306 -28.92 -15.83 0.63
CA LYS A 306 -29.67 -16.59 -0.37
C LYS A 306 -29.17 -16.34 -1.80
N GLY A 307 -28.82 -15.09 -2.12
CA GLY A 307 -28.21 -14.74 -3.40
C GLY A 307 -26.82 -15.34 -3.59
N ALA A 308 -25.97 -15.26 -2.57
CA ALA A 308 -24.63 -15.82 -2.57
C ALA A 308 -24.64 -17.34 -2.77
N VAL A 309 -25.50 -18.06 -2.03
CA VAL A 309 -25.67 -19.53 -2.16
C VAL A 309 -26.16 -19.91 -3.57
N ARG A 310 -27.06 -19.12 -4.16
CA ARG A 310 -27.47 -19.38 -5.55
C ARG A 310 -26.34 -19.14 -6.55
N ALA A 311 -25.48 -18.14 -6.32
CA ALA A 311 -24.31 -17.89 -7.17
C ALA A 311 -23.33 -19.09 -7.09
N VAL A 312 -23.03 -19.57 -5.88
CA VAL A 312 -22.20 -20.76 -5.67
C VAL A 312 -22.77 -21.99 -6.39
N LYS A 313 -24.08 -22.26 -6.27
CA LYS A 313 -24.74 -23.36 -7.01
C LYS A 313 -24.65 -23.23 -8.53
N LYS A 314 -24.39 -22.04 -9.06
CA LYS A 314 -24.14 -21.77 -10.50
C LYS A 314 -22.65 -21.77 -10.88
N GLY A 315 -21.78 -22.24 -9.97
CA GLY A 315 -20.34 -22.34 -10.20
C GLY A 315 -19.58 -21.00 -10.08
N VAL A 316 -20.15 -20.00 -9.41
CA VAL A 316 -19.47 -18.72 -9.14
C VAL A 316 -18.91 -18.75 -7.71
N THR A 317 -17.60 -18.56 -7.57
CA THR A 317 -16.96 -18.49 -6.26
C THR A 317 -17.34 -17.22 -5.53
N VAL A 318 -17.78 -17.33 -4.27
CA VAL A 318 -18.15 -16.17 -3.44
C VAL A 318 -17.21 -16.07 -2.25
N VAL A 319 -16.58 -14.90 -2.09
CA VAL A 319 -15.70 -14.57 -0.98
C VAL A 319 -16.30 -13.42 -0.18
N ARG A 320 -16.46 -13.64 1.12
CA ARG A 320 -16.88 -12.61 2.07
C ARG A 320 -15.66 -11.78 2.48
N SER A 321 -15.75 -10.48 2.29
CA SER A 321 -14.84 -9.47 2.81
C SER A 321 -15.64 -8.49 3.67
N THR A 322 -15.04 -7.40 4.11
CA THR A 322 -15.71 -6.43 4.97
C THR A 322 -15.62 -5.01 4.41
N ARG A 323 -16.64 -4.22 4.71
CA ARG A 323 -16.67 -2.77 4.43
C ARG A 323 -16.10 -1.92 5.57
N THR A 324 -15.66 -2.55 6.67
CA THR A 324 -15.16 -1.82 7.84
C THR A 324 -13.80 -1.16 7.62
N GLY A 325 -13.11 -1.48 6.53
CA GLY A 325 -11.81 -0.89 6.19
C GLY A 325 -10.63 -1.69 6.72
N ASP A 326 -10.73 -2.34 7.87
CA ASP A 326 -9.69 -3.17 8.47
C ASP A 326 -10.29 -4.37 9.24
N GLY A 327 -9.43 -5.26 9.72
CA GLY A 327 -9.81 -6.44 10.48
C GLY A 327 -9.79 -7.75 9.68
N VAL A 328 -10.02 -8.84 10.38
CA VAL A 328 -9.99 -10.19 9.80
C VAL A 328 -11.41 -10.73 9.64
N VAL A 329 -11.78 -11.05 8.41
CA VAL A 329 -13.00 -11.82 8.12
C VAL A 329 -12.68 -13.30 8.32
N THR A 330 -13.34 -13.93 9.30
CA THR A 330 -13.09 -15.30 9.70
C THR A 330 -13.99 -16.29 8.97
N SER A 331 -13.46 -17.50 8.71
CA SER A 331 -14.29 -18.64 8.33
C SER A 331 -15.13 -19.06 9.53
N ASN A 332 -16.43 -19.27 9.33
CA ASN A 332 -17.31 -19.83 10.35
C ASN A 332 -18.20 -20.94 9.77
N GLY A 333 -18.75 -21.79 10.66
CA GLY A 333 -19.34 -23.05 10.29
C GLY A 333 -20.49 -22.97 9.30
N ASP A 334 -21.35 -21.96 9.36
CA ASP A 334 -22.54 -21.88 8.50
C ASP A 334 -22.18 -21.39 7.10
N TYR A 335 -21.30 -20.42 6.99
CA TYR A 335 -20.80 -19.96 5.70
C TYR A 335 -19.95 -21.03 4.98
N VAL A 336 -19.11 -21.76 5.73
CA VAL A 336 -18.29 -22.85 5.19
C VAL A 336 -19.15 -23.96 4.60
N LYS A 337 -20.28 -24.33 5.22
CA LYS A 337 -21.23 -25.32 4.70
C LYS A 337 -21.82 -24.96 3.33
N ASN A 338 -21.86 -23.66 3.03
CA ASN A 338 -22.39 -23.11 1.80
C ASN A 338 -21.27 -22.68 0.81
N ASP A 339 -20.01 -23.09 1.04
CA ASP A 339 -18.83 -22.69 0.26
C ASP A 339 -18.68 -21.16 0.10
N LEU A 340 -19.11 -20.41 1.11
CA LEU A 340 -18.90 -18.96 1.20
C LEU A 340 -17.56 -18.69 1.91
N LEU A 341 -16.54 -18.36 1.11
CA LEU A 341 -15.16 -18.21 1.56
C LEU A 341 -14.97 -16.93 2.37
N ALA A 342 -13.85 -16.84 3.08
CA ALA A 342 -13.47 -15.67 3.87
C ALA A 342 -12.20 -15.01 3.32
N SER A 343 -12.19 -13.69 3.22
CA SER A 343 -11.05 -12.93 2.68
C SER A 343 -9.85 -12.80 3.61
N ASN A 344 -9.93 -13.33 4.83
CA ASN A 344 -8.93 -13.04 5.86
C ASN A 344 -8.84 -11.51 6.08
N SER A 345 -7.65 -10.92 6.15
CA SER A 345 -7.43 -9.47 6.33
C SER A 345 -7.38 -8.68 5.01
N LEU A 346 -7.83 -9.25 3.88
CA LEU A 346 -7.91 -8.51 2.62
C LEU A 346 -9.19 -7.69 2.55
N ASN A 347 -9.04 -6.39 2.27
CA ASN A 347 -10.15 -5.54 1.90
C ASN A 347 -10.79 -6.02 0.57
N PRO A 348 -12.00 -5.57 0.22
CA PRO A 348 -12.72 -6.10 -0.93
C PRO A 348 -11.95 -6.02 -2.25
N GLN A 349 -11.27 -4.90 -2.51
CA GLN A 349 -10.54 -4.68 -3.76
C GLN A 349 -9.31 -5.59 -3.89
N LYS A 350 -8.57 -5.85 -2.83
CA LYS A 350 -7.45 -6.80 -2.84
C LYS A 350 -7.94 -8.26 -2.84
N ALA A 351 -9.01 -8.55 -2.12
CA ALA A 351 -9.66 -9.86 -2.18
C ALA A 351 -10.11 -10.18 -3.63
N ARG A 352 -10.61 -9.17 -4.37
CA ARG A 352 -10.91 -9.29 -5.80
C ARG A 352 -9.67 -9.65 -6.63
N ILE A 353 -8.55 -8.99 -6.41
CA ILE A 353 -7.29 -9.28 -7.12
C ILE A 353 -6.84 -10.73 -6.85
N LEU A 354 -6.84 -11.16 -5.59
CA LEU A 354 -6.44 -12.52 -5.24
C LEU A 354 -7.40 -13.56 -5.83
N LEU A 355 -8.71 -13.36 -5.71
CA LEU A 355 -9.71 -14.27 -6.27
C LEU A 355 -9.59 -14.39 -7.79
N MET A 356 -9.37 -13.27 -8.47
CA MET A 356 -9.17 -13.23 -9.91
C MET A 356 -7.96 -14.07 -10.35
N LEU A 357 -6.86 -14.03 -9.59
CA LEU A 357 -5.67 -14.85 -9.85
C LEU A 357 -5.89 -16.31 -9.45
N ALA A 358 -6.54 -16.59 -8.31
CA ALA A 358 -6.86 -17.94 -7.84
C ALA A 358 -7.71 -18.70 -8.87
N LEU A 359 -8.71 -18.05 -9.45
CA LEU A 359 -9.57 -18.59 -10.50
C LEU A 359 -8.85 -18.90 -11.83
N THR A 360 -7.61 -18.44 -12.02
CA THR A 360 -6.76 -18.89 -13.14
C THR A 360 -6.10 -20.23 -12.87
N LYS A 361 -6.15 -20.72 -11.63
CA LYS A 361 -5.49 -21.95 -11.16
C LYS A 361 -6.46 -23.06 -10.83
N THR A 362 -7.56 -22.73 -10.19
CA THR A 362 -8.52 -23.72 -9.65
C THR A 362 -9.90 -23.09 -9.43
N ASP A 363 -10.92 -23.92 -9.46
CA ASP A 363 -12.29 -23.62 -9.02
C ASP A 363 -12.65 -24.32 -7.69
N ASP A 364 -11.71 -25.09 -7.09
CA ASP A 364 -11.91 -25.76 -5.80
C ASP A 364 -11.97 -24.72 -4.66
N PRO A 365 -13.11 -24.58 -3.96
CA PRO A 365 -13.28 -23.61 -2.88
C PRO A 365 -12.25 -23.74 -1.76
N ARG A 366 -11.82 -24.97 -1.41
CA ARG A 366 -10.85 -25.21 -0.35
C ARG A 366 -9.48 -24.67 -0.73
N LYS A 367 -9.02 -24.95 -1.95
CA LYS A 367 -7.74 -24.42 -2.45
C LYS A 367 -7.77 -22.90 -2.56
N ILE A 368 -8.91 -22.33 -2.96
CA ILE A 368 -9.07 -20.88 -3.01
C ILE A 368 -9.02 -20.29 -1.58
N GLN A 369 -9.66 -20.93 -0.59
CA GLN A 369 -9.55 -20.49 0.80
C GLN A 369 -8.11 -20.57 1.32
N ASP A 370 -7.34 -21.60 0.94
CA ASP A 370 -5.93 -21.72 1.31
C ASP A 370 -5.13 -20.53 0.76
N TYR A 371 -5.40 -20.08 -0.46
CA TYR A 371 -4.78 -18.86 -1.00
C TYR A 371 -5.09 -17.61 -0.14
N PHE A 372 -6.32 -17.45 0.33
CA PHE A 372 -6.66 -16.35 1.23
C PHE A 372 -5.98 -16.44 2.60
N ASN A 373 -5.61 -17.64 3.03
CA ASN A 373 -4.87 -17.88 4.27
C ASN A 373 -3.36 -17.64 4.11
N GLU A 374 -2.80 -17.83 2.91
CA GLU A 374 -1.36 -17.76 2.65
C GLU A 374 -0.89 -16.39 2.13
N TYR A 375 -1.72 -15.72 1.34
CA TYR A 375 -1.41 -14.45 0.67
C TYR A 375 -2.08 -13.21 1.36
#